data_ef5c20b5be683b3551362a34a1565215
#
_entry.id   ef5c20b5be683b3551362a34a1565215
#
_cell.length_a   1.000
_cell.length_b   1.000
_cell.length_c   1.000
_cell.angle_alpha   90.00
_cell.angle_beta   90.00
_cell.angle_gamma   90.00
#
_symmetry.space_group_name_H-M   'P 1'
#
loop_
_entity.id
_entity.type
_entity.pdbx_description
1 polymer ?
#
loop_
_entity_poly.entity_id
_entity_poly.type
_entity_poly.pdbx_seq_one_letter_code
_entity_poly.pdbx_strand_id
1 'polypeptide(L)'
;VGTAAAIKGGVSTDDLRQIKTQVELSNTYHLHVRPGDEVVKKLGGLHKFMNWDKPILTDSGGFQVFSLASLRKIKEEGVHFNSHIDGRKIFMGPEQSMQIQSNLASTIAMAFDECPSSVADKKYMANSVARTTRWLKRCKDEMARLNALPDTINPQQMLFGINQGGVYEDIR
;
A
#
# COMPACT_ATOMS: atom_id res chain seq x y z
N VAL A 1 -0.89 -7.22 -11.93
CA VAL A 1 -0.43 -6.06 -11.15
C VAL A 1 -0.34 -4.87 -12.07
N GLY A 2 -1.25 -3.91 -11.90
CA GLY A 2 -1.24 -2.64 -12.61
C GLY A 2 -0.64 -1.53 -11.75
N THR A 3 0.03 -0.58 -12.34
CA THR A 3 0.50 0.57 -11.57
C THR A 3 -0.49 1.72 -11.69
N ALA A 4 -1.07 2.01 -12.75
CA ALA A 4 -2.18 2.92 -12.96
C ALA A 4 -2.65 2.76 -14.41
N ALA A 5 -3.90 2.43 -14.59
CA ALA A 5 -4.58 2.31 -15.88
C ALA A 5 -4.03 1.23 -16.83
N ALA A 6 -2.91 0.59 -16.55
CA ALA A 6 -2.38 -0.46 -17.41
C ALA A 6 -1.28 -1.28 -16.72
N ILE A 7 -1.07 -2.51 -17.16
CA ILE A 7 0.08 -3.30 -16.75
C ILE A 7 1.29 -2.81 -17.53
N LYS A 8 2.05 -1.90 -16.93
CA LYS A 8 3.28 -1.30 -17.48
C LYS A 8 3.16 -0.85 -18.94
N GLY A 9 2.00 -0.29 -19.31
CA GLY A 9 1.75 0.20 -20.66
C GLY A 9 1.50 -0.87 -21.73
N GLY A 10 1.41 -2.15 -21.34
CA GLY A 10 1.22 -3.25 -22.30
C GLY A 10 -0.21 -3.79 -22.36
N VAL A 11 -1.01 -3.60 -21.32
CA VAL A 11 -2.38 -4.13 -21.22
C VAL A 11 -3.30 -3.04 -20.71
N SER A 12 -4.31 -2.71 -21.49
CA SER A 12 -5.32 -1.72 -21.14
C SER A 12 -6.39 -2.28 -20.21
N THR A 13 -7.23 -1.42 -19.65
CA THR A 13 -8.39 -1.84 -18.86
C THR A 13 -9.42 -2.58 -19.72
N ASP A 14 -9.51 -2.28 -21.02
CA ASP A 14 -10.39 -3.00 -21.93
C ASP A 14 -9.88 -4.43 -22.19
N ASP A 15 -8.57 -4.61 -22.31
CA ASP A 15 -7.96 -5.95 -22.39
C ASP A 15 -8.24 -6.73 -21.09
N LEU A 16 -8.12 -6.09 -19.92
CA LEU A 16 -8.45 -6.73 -18.64
C LEU A 16 -9.93 -7.16 -18.55
N ARG A 17 -10.85 -6.36 -19.09
CA ARG A 17 -12.26 -6.75 -19.19
C ARG A 17 -12.46 -7.94 -20.12
N GLN A 18 -11.79 -7.94 -21.27
CA GLN A 18 -11.88 -9.00 -22.26
C GLN A 18 -11.42 -10.35 -21.71
N ILE A 19 -10.32 -10.37 -20.94
CA ILE A 19 -9.82 -11.59 -20.27
C ILE A 19 -10.55 -11.91 -18.97
N LYS A 20 -11.64 -11.16 -18.66
CA LYS A 20 -12.50 -11.36 -17.49
C LYS A 20 -11.77 -11.23 -16.14
N THR A 21 -10.79 -10.34 -16.04
CA THR A 21 -10.12 -10.03 -14.77
C THR A 21 -11.16 -9.66 -13.70
N GLN A 22 -11.05 -10.26 -12.53
CA GLN A 22 -11.99 -10.04 -11.43
C GLN A 22 -11.53 -8.96 -10.48
N VAL A 23 -10.24 -8.90 -10.18
CA VAL A 23 -9.60 -7.94 -9.27
C VAL A 23 -8.31 -7.44 -9.89
N GLU A 24 -8.08 -6.14 -9.80
CA GLU A 24 -6.82 -5.50 -10.19
C GLU A 24 -6.03 -5.12 -8.93
N LEU A 25 -4.69 -5.21 -8.98
CA LEU A 25 -3.81 -4.75 -7.92
C LEU A 25 -3.00 -3.54 -8.40
N SER A 26 -3.12 -2.43 -7.69
CA SER A 26 -2.35 -1.20 -7.93
C SER A 26 -1.34 -0.94 -6.81
N ASN A 27 -0.17 -0.40 -7.17
CA ASN A 27 0.91 -0.18 -6.21
C ASN A 27 0.85 1.20 -5.57
N THR A 28 0.66 1.23 -4.25
CA THR A 28 0.57 2.45 -3.44
C THR A 28 1.82 3.32 -3.54
N TYR A 29 2.99 2.75 -3.35
CA TYR A 29 4.24 3.49 -3.41
C TYR A 29 4.48 4.14 -4.78
N HIS A 30 4.32 3.38 -5.86
CA HIS A 30 4.54 3.92 -7.20
C HIS A 30 3.57 5.04 -7.55
N LEU A 31 2.30 4.89 -7.19
CA LEU A 31 1.27 5.91 -7.43
C LEU A 31 1.48 7.15 -6.57
N HIS A 32 1.95 7.00 -5.32
CA HIS A 32 2.33 8.13 -4.46
C HIS A 32 3.49 8.94 -5.04
N VAL A 33 4.51 8.26 -5.56
CA VAL A 33 5.67 8.93 -6.14
C VAL A 33 5.34 9.55 -7.50
N ARG A 34 4.55 8.85 -8.32
CA ARG A 34 4.14 9.31 -9.65
C ARG A 34 2.83 8.64 -10.09
N PRO A 35 1.75 9.37 -10.41
CA PRO A 35 1.65 10.83 -10.56
C PRO A 35 1.51 11.60 -9.24
N GLY A 36 1.32 10.91 -8.12
CA GLY A 36 0.95 11.42 -6.82
C GLY A 36 -0.50 11.07 -6.48
N ASP A 37 -0.73 10.56 -5.27
CA ASP A 37 -2.06 10.16 -4.80
C ASP A 37 -3.04 11.34 -4.73
N GLU A 38 -2.57 12.56 -4.45
CA GLU A 38 -3.39 13.78 -4.49
C GLU A 38 -3.93 14.08 -5.91
N VAL A 39 -3.15 13.78 -6.96
CA VAL A 39 -3.61 13.91 -8.35
C VAL A 39 -4.72 12.90 -8.61
N VAL A 40 -4.54 11.65 -8.18
CA VAL A 40 -5.54 10.60 -8.34
C VAL A 40 -6.82 10.95 -7.56
N LYS A 41 -6.70 11.48 -6.33
CA LYS A 41 -7.84 11.98 -5.55
C LYS A 41 -8.64 13.04 -6.32
N LYS A 42 -7.96 14.05 -6.87
CA LYS A 42 -8.61 15.12 -7.66
C LYS A 42 -9.36 14.58 -8.88
N LEU A 43 -8.91 13.46 -9.43
CA LEU A 43 -9.55 12.79 -10.56
C LEU A 43 -10.64 11.78 -10.14
N GLY A 44 -10.95 11.71 -8.84
CA GLY A 44 -12.04 10.88 -8.30
C GLY A 44 -11.66 9.46 -7.95
N GLY A 45 -10.38 9.21 -7.66
CA GLY A 45 -9.84 7.91 -7.26
C GLY A 45 -9.45 7.00 -8.42
N LEU A 46 -8.85 5.86 -8.10
CA LEU A 46 -8.31 4.92 -9.10
C LEU A 46 -9.35 4.39 -10.07
N HIS A 47 -10.55 4.07 -9.61
CA HIS A 47 -11.61 3.54 -10.46
C HIS A 47 -11.91 4.48 -11.64
N LYS A 48 -12.03 5.79 -11.39
CA LYS A 48 -12.22 6.79 -12.44
C LYS A 48 -10.95 7.02 -13.24
N PHE A 49 -9.81 7.13 -12.56
CA PHE A 49 -8.52 7.38 -13.19
C PHE A 49 -8.13 6.27 -14.19
N MET A 50 -8.43 5.03 -13.85
CA MET A 50 -8.15 3.84 -14.69
C MET A 50 -9.29 3.47 -15.63
N ASN A 51 -10.48 4.08 -15.51
CA ASN A 51 -11.70 3.61 -16.16
C ASN A 51 -11.97 2.13 -15.84
N TRP A 52 -11.93 1.76 -14.55
CA TRP A 52 -12.10 0.38 -14.06
C TRP A 52 -13.24 0.30 -13.06
N ASP A 53 -14.19 -0.62 -13.31
CA ASP A 53 -15.44 -0.76 -12.57
C ASP A 53 -15.51 -1.94 -11.59
N LYS A 54 -14.43 -2.75 -11.55
CA LYS A 54 -14.35 -3.91 -10.67
C LYS A 54 -13.42 -3.64 -9.47
N PRO A 55 -13.35 -4.55 -8.48
CA PRO A 55 -12.51 -4.34 -7.31
C PRO A 55 -11.05 -4.04 -7.63
N ILE A 56 -10.49 -3.10 -6.89
CA ILE A 56 -9.06 -2.76 -6.88
C ILE A 56 -8.53 -3.03 -5.48
N LEU A 57 -7.41 -3.74 -5.39
CA LEU A 57 -6.61 -3.86 -4.19
C LEU A 57 -5.38 -2.97 -4.32
N THR A 58 -5.12 -2.11 -3.35
CA THR A 58 -3.85 -1.41 -3.24
C THR A 58 -2.95 -2.11 -2.21
N ASP A 59 -1.68 -2.35 -2.58
CA ASP A 59 -0.70 -2.85 -1.63
C ASP A 59 -0.38 -1.80 -0.55
N SER A 60 0.32 -2.20 0.51
CA SER A 60 0.68 -1.30 1.60
C SER A 60 1.75 -0.25 1.21
N GLY A 61 2.48 -0.48 0.13
CA GLY A 61 3.73 0.22 -0.20
C GLY A 61 4.94 -0.26 0.59
N GLY A 62 4.75 -1.09 1.61
CA GLY A 62 5.82 -1.58 2.48
C GLY A 62 6.90 -2.34 1.73
N PHE A 63 6.54 -3.34 0.94
CA PHE A 63 7.50 -4.15 0.19
C PHE A 63 8.43 -3.29 -0.67
N GLN A 64 7.92 -2.28 -1.39
CA GLN A 64 8.73 -1.40 -2.23
C GLN A 64 9.70 -0.55 -1.40
N VAL A 65 9.24 -0.08 -0.25
CA VAL A 65 10.10 0.63 0.71
C VAL A 65 11.23 -0.27 1.20
N PHE A 66 10.94 -1.55 1.44
CA PHE A 66 11.94 -2.51 1.92
C PHE A 66 12.85 -3.06 0.81
N SER A 67 12.37 -3.16 -0.43
CA SER A 67 13.13 -3.72 -1.55
C SER A 67 13.93 -2.71 -2.36
N LEU A 68 13.41 -1.47 -2.51
CA LEU A 68 14.00 -0.46 -3.40
C LEU A 68 14.89 0.55 -2.66
N ALA A 69 14.79 0.65 -1.33
CA ALA A 69 15.55 1.61 -0.56
C ALA A 69 16.85 1.02 -0.04
N SER A 70 17.97 1.43 -0.63
CA SER A 70 19.33 1.05 -0.17
C SER A 70 19.70 1.68 1.19
N LEU A 71 19.13 2.83 1.52
CA LEU A 71 19.31 3.56 2.77
C LEU A 71 17.96 3.78 3.43
N ARG A 72 17.59 2.90 4.36
CA ARG A 72 16.35 3.01 5.14
C ARG A 72 16.64 2.97 6.63
N LYS A 73 15.89 3.77 7.39
CA LYS A 73 15.88 3.71 8.86
C LYS A 73 14.47 3.32 9.28
N ILE A 74 14.34 2.10 9.81
CA ILE A 74 13.08 1.58 10.34
C ILE A 74 13.00 2.00 11.81
N LYS A 75 11.91 2.65 12.17
CA LYS A 75 11.59 3.04 13.53
C LYS A 75 10.16 2.62 13.87
N GLU A 76 9.74 2.81 15.11
CA GLU A 76 8.36 2.49 15.53
C GLU A 76 7.34 3.41 14.82
N GLU A 77 7.69 4.67 14.55
CA GLU A 77 6.82 5.60 13.85
C GLU A 77 6.62 5.25 12.37
N GLY A 78 7.60 4.64 11.72
CA GLY A 78 7.58 4.30 10.30
C GLY A 78 8.99 4.20 9.72
N VAL A 79 9.11 4.39 8.40
CA VAL A 79 10.35 4.22 7.65
C VAL A 79 10.72 5.50 6.93
N HIS A 80 11.94 5.95 7.11
CA HIS A 80 12.56 7.01 6.31
C HIS A 80 13.42 6.41 5.20
N PHE A 81 13.24 6.86 3.99
CA PHE A 81 13.99 6.38 2.84
C PHE A 81 14.05 7.43 1.72
N ASN A 82 14.83 7.16 0.69
CA ASN A 82 14.92 8.05 -0.47
C ASN A 82 14.17 7.46 -1.67
N SER A 83 13.45 8.31 -2.40
CA SER A 83 12.80 7.94 -3.65
C SER A 83 13.84 7.44 -4.66
N HIS A 84 13.55 6.33 -5.32
CA HIS A 84 14.41 5.77 -6.37
C HIS A 84 14.32 6.56 -7.70
N ILE A 85 13.37 7.50 -7.82
CA ILE A 85 13.17 8.30 -9.04
C ILE A 85 14.00 9.59 -8.99
N ASP A 86 13.93 10.33 -7.88
CA ASP A 86 14.46 11.68 -7.74
C ASP A 86 15.32 11.88 -6.48
N GLY A 87 15.52 10.83 -5.69
CA GLY A 87 16.33 10.87 -4.47
C GLY A 87 15.74 11.65 -3.30
N ARG A 88 14.53 12.22 -3.44
CA ARG A 88 13.89 12.98 -2.35
C ARG A 88 13.64 12.10 -1.14
N LYS A 89 13.76 12.70 0.05
CA LYS A 89 13.45 12.01 1.31
C LYS A 89 11.94 11.80 1.45
N ILE A 90 11.55 10.58 1.73
CA ILE A 90 10.16 10.18 1.97
C ILE A 90 10.09 9.54 3.36
N PHE A 91 9.03 9.88 4.09
CA PHE A 91 8.61 9.15 5.27
C PHE A 91 7.32 8.40 4.96
N MET A 92 7.27 7.12 5.31
CA MET A 92 6.07 6.31 5.21
C MET A 92 5.89 5.49 6.47
N GLY A 93 4.73 5.63 7.06
CA GLY A 93 4.29 4.86 8.21
C GLY A 93 2.84 4.40 8.03
N PRO A 94 2.26 3.77 9.04
CA PRO A 94 0.88 3.28 8.98
C PRO A 94 -0.12 4.36 8.54
N GLU A 95 -0.08 5.53 9.15
CA GLU A 95 -1.02 6.61 8.86
C GLU A 95 -0.83 7.16 7.45
N GLN A 96 0.43 7.36 7.01
CA GLN A 96 0.73 7.86 5.66
C GLN A 96 0.27 6.87 4.60
N SER A 97 0.51 5.56 4.81
CA SER A 97 0.05 4.51 3.90
C SER A 97 -1.48 4.53 3.78
N MET A 98 -2.21 4.67 4.90
CA MET A 98 -3.67 4.75 4.88
C MET A 98 -4.17 6.01 4.19
N GLN A 99 -3.55 7.17 4.42
CA GLN A 99 -3.89 8.43 3.77
C GLN A 99 -3.72 8.34 2.24
N ILE A 100 -2.60 7.78 1.80
CA ILE A 100 -2.34 7.55 0.37
C ILE A 100 -3.40 6.62 -0.22
N GLN A 101 -3.67 5.48 0.42
CA GLN A 101 -4.65 4.51 -0.08
C GLN A 101 -6.09 5.06 -0.04
N SER A 102 -6.44 5.90 0.93
CA SER A 102 -7.71 6.63 0.96
C SER A 102 -7.84 7.59 -0.23
N ASN A 103 -6.78 8.33 -0.57
CA ASN A 103 -6.75 9.20 -1.76
C ASN A 103 -6.87 8.39 -3.05
N LEU A 104 -6.25 7.21 -3.12
CA LEU A 104 -6.38 6.27 -4.25
C LEU A 104 -7.78 5.66 -4.33
N ALA A 105 -8.51 5.57 -3.23
CA ALA A 105 -9.88 5.09 -3.12
C ALA A 105 -10.09 3.67 -3.67
N SER A 106 -9.13 2.77 -3.42
CA SER A 106 -9.26 1.35 -3.77
C SER A 106 -10.41 0.68 -3.01
N THR A 107 -10.86 -0.47 -3.48
CA THR A 107 -11.87 -1.28 -2.78
C THR A 107 -11.28 -1.90 -1.52
N ILE A 108 -10.02 -2.39 -1.61
CA ILE A 108 -9.29 -3.03 -0.52
C ILE A 108 -7.94 -2.34 -0.37
N ALA A 109 -7.65 -1.88 0.84
CA ALA A 109 -6.34 -1.38 1.23
C ALA A 109 -5.61 -2.42 2.09
N MET A 110 -4.30 -2.58 1.87
CA MET A 110 -3.47 -3.42 2.72
C MET A 110 -2.83 -2.62 3.84
N ALA A 111 -2.81 -3.17 5.05
CA ALA A 111 -2.14 -2.56 6.18
C ALA A 111 -0.64 -2.44 5.94
N PHE A 112 -0.05 -1.32 6.40
CA PHE A 112 1.39 -1.13 6.32
C PHE A 112 2.12 -2.09 7.25
N ASP A 113 3.04 -2.85 6.71
CA ASP A 113 3.77 -3.90 7.40
C ASP A 113 5.29 -3.76 7.23
N GLU A 114 6.04 -4.34 8.13
CA GLU A 114 7.46 -4.55 7.92
C GLU A 114 7.67 -5.90 7.23
N CYS A 115 8.28 -5.87 6.04
CA CYS A 115 8.62 -7.09 5.29
C CYS A 115 10.10 -7.43 5.52
N PRO A 116 10.45 -8.24 6.53
CA PRO A 116 11.83 -8.63 6.81
C PRO A 116 12.35 -9.60 5.75
N SER A 117 13.68 -9.68 5.63
CA SER A 117 14.33 -10.68 4.77
C SER A 117 13.95 -12.10 5.20
N SER A 118 13.77 -13.01 4.24
CA SER A 118 13.50 -14.43 4.49
C SER A 118 14.62 -15.12 5.28
N VAL A 119 15.82 -14.57 5.27
CA VAL A 119 17.01 -15.06 6.01
C VAL A 119 17.23 -14.32 7.34
N ALA A 120 16.26 -13.49 7.77
CA ALA A 120 16.36 -12.80 9.05
C ALA A 120 16.36 -13.82 10.21
N ASP A 121 17.16 -13.53 11.25
CA ASP A 121 17.15 -14.38 12.45
C ASP A 121 15.78 -14.31 13.19
N LYS A 122 15.53 -15.32 14.00
CA LYS A 122 14.25 -15.49 14.71
C LYS A 122 13.92 -14.31 15.63
N LYS A 123 14.93 -13.73 16.29
CA LYS A 123 14.74 -12.59 17.21
C LYS A 123 14.32 -11.34 16.44
N TYR A 124 14.97 -11.06 15.32
CA TYR A 124 14.57 -9.95 14.45
C TYR A 124 13.15 -10.16 13.90
N MET A 125 12.87 -11.39 13.43
CA MET A 125 11.53 -11.75 12.91
C MET A 125 10.44 -11.51 13.95
N ALA A 126 10.63 -11.97 15.19
CA ALA A 126 9.66 -11.76 16.27
C ALA A 126 9.43 -10.26 16.55
N ASN A 127 10.48 -9.45 16.57
CA ASN A 127 10.37 -7.99 16.75
C ASN A 127 9.62 -7.32 15.58
N SER A 128 9.88 -7.77 14.35
CA SER A 128 9.22 -7.28 13.14
C SER A 128 7.73 -7.60 13.13
N VAL A 129 7.36 -8.83 13.50
CA VAL A 129 5.95 -9.25 13.61
C VAL A 129 5.23 -8.43 14.68
N ALA A 130 5.83 -8.26 15.85
CA ALA A 130 5.26 -7.43 16.92
C ALA A 130 5.05 -5.96 16.47
N ARG A 131 5.99 -5.40 15.70
CA ARG A 131 5.86 -4.07 15.10
C ARG A 131 4.73 -4.02 14.09
N THR A 132 4.67 -4.99 13.17
CA THR A 132 3.59 -5.11 12.17
C THR A 132 2.22 -5.18 12.84
N THR A 133 2.09 -5.89 13.95
CA THR A 133 0.83 -5.95 14.71
C THR A 133 0.44 -4.58 15.30
N ARG A 134 1.39 -3.84 15.87
CA ARG A 134 1.14 -2.47 16.36
C ARG A 134 0.79 -1.52 15.21
N TRP A 135 1.48 -1.64 14.09
CA TRP A 135 1.20 -0.88 12.88
C TRP A 135 -0.17 -1.18 12.29
N LEU A 136 -0.62 -2.44 12.32
CA LEU A 136 -1.97 -2.80 11.90
C LEU A 136 -3.03 -2.07 12.73
N LYS A 137 -2.84 -1.97 14.05
CA LYS A 137 -3.76 -1.20 14.90
C LYS A 137 -3.82 0.27 14.47
N ARG A 138 -2.67 0.89 14.23
CA ARG A 138 -2.58 2.29 13.77
C ARG A 138 -3.24 2.47 12.39
N CYS A 139 -3.03 1.52 11.45
CA CYS A 139 -3.72 1.52 10.16
C CYS A 139 -5.24 1.46 10.33
N LYS A 140 -5.73 0.59 11.21
CA LYS A 140 -7.17 0.45 11.49
C LYS A 140 -7.77 1.74 12.05
N ASP A 141 -7.09 2.34 13.03
CA ASP A 141 -7.56 3.57 13.68
C ASP A 141 -7.58 4.73 12.66
N GLU A 142 -6.53 4.88 11.85
CA GLU A 142 -6.45 5.92 10.82
C GLU A 142 -7.47 5.69 9.69
N MET A 143 -7.67 4.46 9.22
CA MET A 143 -8.69 4.18 8.21
C MET A 143 -10.09 4.51 8.71
N ALA A 144 -10.42 4.17 9.96
CA ALA A 144 -11.72 4.52 10.55
C ALA A 144 -11.92 6.05 10.57
N ARG A 145 -10.86 6.80 10.92
CA ARG A 145 -10.87 8.27 10.90
C ARG A 145 -11.09 8.81 9.49
N LEU A 146 -10.35 8.29 8.51
CA LEU A 146 -10.43 8.73 7.11
C LEU A 146 -11.80 8.41 6.49
N ASN A 147 -12.34 7.23 6.74
CA ASN A 147 -13.65 6.82 6.22
C ASN A 147 -14.81 7.64 6.80
N ALA A 148 -14.61 8.33 7.92
CA ALA A 148 -15.59 9.25 8.51
C ALA A 148 -15.52 10.68 7.95
N LEU A 149 -14.51 11.02 7.14
CA LEU A 149 -14.37 12.35 6.57
C LEU A 149 -15.36 12.59 5.44
N PRO A 150 -15.95 13.79 5.33
CA PRO A 150 -16.98 14.08 4.33
C PRO A 150 -16.45 14.11 2.88
N ASP A 151 -15.14 14.30 2.70
CA ASP A 151 -14.47 14.35 1.39
C ASP A 151 -13.82 13.03 0.97
N THR A 152 -14.04 11.96 1.73
CA THR A 152 -13.54 10.63 1.39
C THR A 152 -14.27 10.06 0.18
N ILE A 153 -13.50 9.67 -0.85
CA ILE A 153 -14.05 9.16 -2.11
C ILE A 153 -14.72 7.78 -1.89
N ASN A 154 -14.08 6.90 -1.13
CA ASN A 154 -14.60 5.58 -0.81
C ASN A 154 -14.67 5.35 0.71
N PRO A 155 -15.77 5.77 1.38
CA PRO A 155 -15.92 5.59 2.82
C PRO A 155 -16.15 4.12 3.24
N GLN A 156 -16.28 3.22 2.30
CA GLN A 156 -16.45 1.77 2.53
C GLN A 156 -15.16 0.99 2.20
N GLN A 157 -14.04 1.67 2.04
CA GLN A 157 -12.75 1.02 1.80
C GLN A 157 -12.43 0.02 2.91
N MET A 158 -12.15 -1.23 2.52
CA MET A 158 -11.82 -2.32 3.45
C MET A 158 -10.33 -2.34 3.76
N LEU A 159 -9.98 -2.72 4.99
CA LEU A 159 -8.59 -2.92 5.40
C LEU A 159 -8.31 -4.42 5.60
N PHE A 160 -7.26 -4.92 4.92
CA PHE A 160 -6.74 -6.25 5.13
C PHE A 160 -5.42 -6.19 5.87
N GLY A 161 -5.31 -6.96 6.95
CA GLY A 161 -4.06 -7.16 7.69
C GLY A 161 -3.13 -8.15 6.98
N ILE A 162 -1.85 -8.08 7.30
CA ILE A 162 -0.82 -8.97 6.74
C ILE A 162 -0.27 -9.84 7.87
N ASN A 163 -0.36 -11.16 7.70
CA ASN A 163 0.27 -12.10 8.61
C ASN A 163 1.74 -12.29 8.22
N GLN A 164 2.63 -11.91 9.12
CA GLN A 164 4.07 -12.07 8.98
C GLN A 164 4.59 -13.23 9.84
N GLY A 165 5.89 -13.56 9.80
CA GLY A 165 6.52 -14.60 10.62
C GLY A 165 7.48 -15.50 9.84
N GLY A 166 7.59 -15.32 8.52
CA GLY A 166 8.51 -16.07 7.68
C GLY A 166 8.30 -17.57 7.78
N VAL A 167 9.37 -18.29 8.11
CA VAL A 167 9.37 -19.76 8.27
C VAL A 167 9.14 -20.25 9.72
N TYR A 168 8.93 -19.33 10.65
CA TYR A 168 8.81 -19.65 12.08
C TYR A 168 7.32 -19.82 12.46
N GLU A 169 6.87 -21.05 12.61
CA GLU A 169 5.48 -21.40 12.91
C GLU A 169 4.96 -20.76 14.20
N ASP A 170 5.82 -20.71 15.23
CA ASP A 170 5.47 -20.16 16.55
C ASP A 170 5.38 -18.61 16.59
N ILE A 171 5.74 -17.93 15.48
CA ILE A 171 5.66 -16.47 15.37
C ILE A 171 4.52 -16.03 14.41
N ARG A 172 4.03 -16.93 13.59
CA ARG A 172 2.99 -16.65 12.58
C ARG A 172 1.59 -16.53 13.17
#